data_8905c291ec4dace2aef764915473dc4b
#
_entry.id   8905c291ec4dace2aef764915473dc4b
#
_cell.length_a   1.000
_cell.length_b   1.000
_cell.length_c   1.000
_cell.angle_alpha   90.00
_cell.angle_beta   90.00
_cell.angle_gamma   90.00
#
_symmetry.space_group_name_H-M   'P 1'
#
loop_
_entity.id
_entity.type
_entity.pdbx_description
1 polymer ?
#
loop_
_entity_poly.entity_id
_entity_poly.type
_entity_poly.pdbx_seq_one_letter_code
_entity_poly.pdbx_strand_id
1 'polypeptide(L)'
;MKELKAEVRLILNIYNEAWAQNWGFLPISAEEGDSLADSLRLLIDPGLVRFAFVGGEPVAVMGIIPDPNYALRPRWRWSGDSDFVRLVRLLVMRHRIPRTRAMFFGIKPEFRKLGIPVLLANEIADYLLPRHYTEFDGSLILEDNEAIIKIIEVFGGKYYKRWRIYDLPLK
;
A
#
# COMPACT_ATOMS: atom_id res chain seq x y z
N MET A 1 -20.77 -0.29 2.29
CA MET A 1 -20.46 1.16 2.14
C MET A 1 -20.13 1.83 3.47
N LYS A 2 -21.00 1.79 4.48
CA LYS A 2 -20.70 2.42 5.80
C LYS A 2 -19.49 1.78 6.49
N GLU A 3 -19.36 0.46 6.44
CA GLU A 3 -18.22 -0.28 7.00
C GLU A 3 -16.89 0.09 6.33
N LEU A 4 -16.85 0.11 5.01
CA LEU A 4 -15.63 0.48 4.27
C LEU A 4 -15.16 1.90 4.63
N LYS A 5 -16.07 2.87 4.72
CA LYS A 5 -15.71 4.23 5.12
C LYS A 5 -15.21 4.31 6.56
N ALA A 6 -15.79 3.50 7.47
CA ALA A 6 -15.31 3.40 8.85
C ALA A 6 -13.88 2.81 8.91
N GLU A 7 -13.62 1.74 8.16
CA GLU A 7 -12.29 1.14 8.05
C GLU A 7 -11.27 2.11 7.44
N VAL A 8 -11.65 2.84 6.38
CA VAL A 8 -10.76 3.85 5.79
C VAL A 8 -10.43 4.96 6.78
N ARG A 9 -11.39 5.44 7.56
CA ARG A 9 -11.11 6.43 8.61
C ARG A 9 -10.17 5.90 9.69
N LEU A 10 -10.29 4.62 10.04
CA LEU A 10 -9.37 3.96 10.94
C LEU A 10 -7.95 3.90 10.36
N ILE A 11 -7.83 3.53 9.07
CA ILE A 11 -6.56 3.56 8.34
C ILE A 11 -5.94 4.95 8.38
N LEU A 12 -6.73 5.99 8.08
CA LEU A 12 -6.25 7.37 8.03
C LEU A 12 -5.74 7.87 9.39
N ASN A 13 -6.44 7.51 10.48
CA ASN A 13 -5.99 7.88 11.81
C ASN A 13 -4.60 7.29 12.11
N ILE A 14 -4.44 5.98 11.89
CA ILE A 14 -3.13 5.32 12.09
C ILE A 14 -2.08 5.90 11.15
N TYR A 15 -2.43 6.13 9.87
CA TYR A 15 -1.51 6.64 8.86
C TYR A 15 -1.03 8.05 9.21
N ASN A 16 -1.95 8.95 9.54
CA ASN A 16 -1.62 10.33 9.88
C ASN A 16 -0.72 10.43 11.12
N GLU A 17 -0.97 9.59 12.15
CA GLU A 17 -0.09 9.53 13.32
C GLU A 17 1.28 8.91 13.00
N ALA A 18 1.30 7.81 12.25
CA ALA A 18 2.52 7.08 11.92
C ALA A 18 3.49 7.87 11.03
N TRP A 19 2.96 8.72 10.13
CA TRP A 19 3.74 9.42 9.12
C TRP A 19 3.96 10.90 9.42
N ALA A 20 3.43 11.41 10.53
CA ALA A 20 3.48 12.84 10.90
C ALA A 20 4.88 13.47 10.85
N GLN A 21 5.94 12.67 11.06
CA GLN A 21 7.33 13.15 11.07
C GLN A 21 8.09 12.85 9.76
N ASN A 22 7.44 12.26 8.77
CA ASN A 22 8.11 11.96 7.50
C ASN A 22 8.24 13.23 6.64
N TRP A 23 9.35 13.33 5.93
CA TRP A 23 9.58 14.43 5.01
C TRP A 23 8.45 14.55 3.97
N GLY A 24 7.95 15.77 3.78
CA GLY A 24 6.90 16.05 2.80
C GLY A 24 5.53 15.46 3.14
N PHE A 25 5.33 14.96 4.37
CA PHE A 25 4.04 14.42 4.78
C PHE A 25 2.97 15.52 4.90
N LEU A 26 1.82 15.26 4.30
CA LEU A 26 0.60 16.05 4.47
C LEU A 26 -0.50 15.12 5.01
N PRO A 27 -1.17 15.50 6.12
CA PRO A 27 -2.28 14.70 6.64
C PRO A 27 -3.40 14.57 5.60
N ILE A 28 -3.93 13.37 5.47
CA ILE A 28 -5.07 13.09 4.60
C ILE A 28 -6.34 13.46 5.37
N SER A 29 -7.21 14.27 4.78
CA SER A 29 -8.49 14.64 5.36
C SER A 29 -9.53 13.52 5.28
N ALA A 30 -10.62 13.64 6.05
CA ALA A 30 -11.69 12.66 6.02
C ALA A 30 -12.40 12.62 4.65
N GLU A 31 -12.55 13.77 3.99
CA GLU A 31 -13.16 13.91 2.67
C GLU A 31 -12.29 13.24 1.60
N GLU A 32 -10.97 13.46 1.64
CA GLU A 32 -10.02 12.80 0.75
C GLU A 32 -10.04 11.30 0.95
N GLY A 33 -10.12 10.83 2.20
CA GLY A 33 -10.24 9.42 2.53
C GLY A 33 -11.53 8.80 2.01
N ASP A 34 -12.66 9.48 2.14
CA ASP A 34 -13.93 9.02 1.59
C ASP A 34 -13.88 8.90 0.06
N SER A 35 -13.26 9.87 -0.63
CA SER A 35 -13.04 9.84 -2.08
C SER A 35 -12.10 8.71 -2.49
N LEU A 36 -11.04 8.49 -1.72
CA LEU A 36 -10.10 7.38 -1.95
C LEU A 36 -10.79 6.02 -1.78
N ALA A 37 -11.61 5.85 -0.74
CA ALA A 37 -12.39 4.64 -0.52
C ALA A 37 -13.31 4.31 -1.71
N ASP A 38 -14.02 5.31 -2.23
CA ASP A 38 -14.90 5.14 -3.38
C ASP A 38 -14.11 4.75 -4.65
N SER A 39 -12.93 5.34 -4.86
CA SER A 39 -12.05 5.07 -6.00
C SER A 39 -11.43 3.67 -5.95
N LEU A 40 -11.02 3.24 -4.77
CA LEU A 40 -10.32 1.97 -4.57
C LEU A 40 -11.25 0.77 -4.40
N ARG A 41 -12.55 1.00 -4.17
CA ARG A 41 -13.54 -0.05 -3.90
C ARG A 41 -13.50 -1.22 -4.90
N LEU A 42 -13.20 -0.94 -6.16
CA LEU A 42 -13.14 -1.95 -7.22
C LEU A 42 -11.85 -2.77 -7.21
N LEU A 43 -10.81 -2.31 -6.51
CA LEU A 43 -9.48 -2.90 -6.50
C LEU A 43 -9.12 -3.53 -5.15
N ILE A 44 -9.76 -3.09 -4.07
CA ILE A 44 -9.47 -3.59 -2.73
C ILE A 44 -9.94 -5.04 -2.61
N ASP A 45 -9.02 -5.89 -2.18
CA ASP A 45 -9.29 -7.20 -1.63
C ASP A 45 -9.17 -7.08 -0.10
N PRO A 46 -10.28 -7.26 0.67
CA PRO A 46 -10.23 -7.13 2.13
C PRO A 46 -9.21 -8.04 2.79
N GLY A 47 -8.89 -9.16 2.15
CA GLY A 47 -7.85 -10.09 2.62
C GLY A 47 -6.43 -9.53 2.56
N LEU A 48 -6.20 -8.43 1.84
CA LEU A 48 -4.91 -7.76 1.68
C LEU A 48 -4.73 -6.54 2.61
N VAL A 49 -5.68 -6.31 3.51
CA VAL A 49 -5.58 -5.27 4.55
C VAL A 49 -5.62 -5.95 5.92
N ARG A 50 -4.65 -5.61 6.76
CA ARG A 50 -4.51 -6.14 8.12
C ARG A 50 -4.31 -5.02 9.11
N PHE A 51 -5.03 -5.14 10.23
CA PHE A 51 -4.87 -4.26 11.39
C PHE A 51 -4.24 -5.03 12.54
N ALA A 52 -3.42 -4.35 13.32
CA ALA A 52 -2.98 -4.86 14.62
C ALA A 52 -3.65 -4.05 15.73
N PHE A 53 -4.08 -4.77 16.76
CA PHE A 53 -4.70 -4.21 17.95
C PHE A 53 -3.89 -4.57 19.19
N VAL A 54 -3.72 -3.61 20.11
CA VAL A 54 -3.12 -3.82 21.43
C VAL A 54 -4.09 -3.30 22.47
N GLY A 55 -4.53 -4.17 23.38
CA GLY A 55 -5.52 -3.79 24.40
C GLY A 55 -6.86 -3.31 23.85
N GLY A 56 -7.23 -3.70 22.60
CA GLY A 56 -8.44 -3.27 21.92
C GLY A 56 -8.26 -1.97 21.11
N GLU A 57 -7.12 -1.31 21.20
CA GLU A 57 -6.79 -0.12 20.42
C GLU A 57 -6.15 -0.51 19.08
N PRO A 58 -6.59 0.05 17.94
CA PRO A 58 -5.94 -0.14 16.65
C PRO A 58 -4.63 0.65 16.59
N VAL A 59 -3.50 -0.04 16.49
CA VAL A 59 -2.17 0.55 16.61
C VAL A 59 -1.34 0.49 15.32
N ALA A 60 -1.71 -0.40 14.41
CA ALA A 60 -1.00 -0.52 13.14
C ALA A 60 -1.93 -1.01 12.04
N VAL A 61 -1.55 -0.69 10.81
CA VAL A 61 -2.23 -1.16 9.61
C VAL A 61 -1.22 -1.40 8.49
N MET A 62 -1.42 -2.48 7.74
CA MET A 62 -0.72 -2.77 6.49
C MET A 62 -1.75 -3.07 5.41
N GLY A 63 -1.65 -2.36 4.30
CA GLY A 63 -2.52 -2.54 3.14
C GLY A 63 -1.71 -2.72 1.87
N ILE A 64 -2.04 -3.77 1.14
CA ILE A 64 -1.52 -4.05 -0.19
C ILE A 64 -2.68 -4.19 -1.18
N ILE A 65 -2.40 -3.99 -2.44
CA ILE A 65 -3.37 -4.15 -3.52
C ILE A 65 -2.77 -4.97 -4.66
N PRO A 66 -3.59 -5.65 -5.48
CA PRO A 66 -3.13 -6.12 -6.77
C PRO A 66 -2.56 -4.94 -7.58
N ASP A 67 -1.34 -5.08 -8.14
CA ASP A 67 -0.68 -3.96 -8.83
C ASP A 67 -1.44 -3.55 -10.10
N PRO A 68 -2.16 -2.41 -10.10
CA PRO A 68 -2.95 -2.00 -11.26
C PRO A 68 -2.08 -1.73 -12.48
N ASN A 69 -0.80 -1.37 -12.29
CA ASN A 69 0.11 -1.11 -13.41
C ASN A 69 0.33 -2.36 -14.26
N TYR A 70 0.15 -3.56 -13.70
CA TYR A 70 0.24 -4.80 -14.46
C TYR A 70 -0.83 -4.85 -15.58
N ALA A 71 -2.04 -4.43 -15.29
CA ALA A 71 -3.14 -4.38 -16.23
C ALA A 71 -3.14 -3.10 -17.10
N LEU A 72 -2.63 -1.98 -16.55
CA LEU A 72 -2.65 -0.68 -17.22
C LEU A 72 -1.50 -0.48 -18.22
N ARG A 73 -0.46 -1.34 -18.19
CA ARG A 73 0.64 -1.27 -19.15
C ARG A 73 0.12 -1.34 -20.57
N PRO A 74 0.55 -0.42 -21.48
CA PRO A 74 0.21 -0.53 -22.90
C PRO A 74 0.74 -1.87 -23.42
N ARG A 75 -0.11 -2.64 -24.06
CA ARG A 75 0.26 -3.96 -24.62
C ARG A 75 1.18 -3.81 -25.84
N TRP A 76 1.10 -2.67 -26.48
CA TRP A 76 1.90 -2.31 -27.65
C TRP A 76 2.47 -0.91 -27.45
N ARG A 77 3.72 -0.69 -27.82
CA ARG A 77 4.45 0.57 -27.63
C ARG A 77 3.80 1.78 -28.33
N TRP A 78 2.90 1.53 -29.27
CA TRP A 78 2.19 2.52 -30.11
C TRP A 78 0.66 2.53 -29.90
N SER A 79 0.13 1.66 -29.07
CA SER A 79 -1.31 1.66 -28.81
C SER A 79 -1.66 2.76 -27.81
N GLY A 80 -2.20 3.85 -28.31
CA GLY A 80 -2.91 4.82 -27.51
C GLY A 80 -4.21 4.22 -26.97
N ASP A 81 -4.11 3.22 -26.07
CA ASP A 81 -5.30 2.68 -25.41
C ASP A 81 -6.05 3.83 -24.75
N SER A 82 -7.33 4.00 -25.08
CA SER A 82 -8.18 4.95 -24.39
C SER A 82 -8.33 4.57 -22.90
N ASP A 83 -8.60 5.54 -22.03
CA ASP A 83 -8.78 5.28 -20.62
C ASP A 83 -9.92 4.30 -20.34
N PHE A 84 -10.94 4.30 -21.19
CA PHE A 84 -12.01 3.30 -21.13
C PHE A 84 -11.50 1.87 -21.35
N VAL A 85 -10.66 1.64 -22.36
CA VAL A 85 -10.05 0.33 -22.64
C VAL A 85 -9.16 -0.11 -21.50
N ARG A 86 -8.39 0.82 -20.91
CA ARG A 86 -7.56 0.55 -19.74
C ARG A 86 -8.39 0.15 -18.53
N LEU A 87 -9.49 0.86 -18.27
CA LEU A 87 -10.42 0.56 -17.18
C LEU A 87 -11.05 -0.83 -17.35
N VAL A 88 -11.58 -1.13 -18.54
CA VAL A 88 -12.18 -2.45 -18.83
C VAL A 88 -11.14 -3.56 -18.62
N ARG A 89 -9.91 -3.37 -19.11
CA ARG A 89 -8.82 -4.33 -18.94
C ARG A 89 -8.49 -4.54 -17.45
N LEU A 90 -8.41 -3.47 -16.68
CA LEU A 90 -8.17 -3.55 -15.24
C LEU A 90 -9.26 -4.36 -14.53
N LEU A 91 -10.53 -4.07 -14.81
CA LEU A 91 -11.66 -4.77 -14.22
C LEU A 91 -11.70 -6.27 -14.58
N VAL A 92 -11.38 -6.62 -15.83
CA VAL A 92 -11.31 -8.01 -16.29
C VAL A 92 -10.13 -8.76 -15.67
N MET A 93 -8.98 -8.08 -15.56
CA MET A 93 -7.74 -8.71 -15.10
C MET A 93 -7.54 -8.69 -13.59
N ARG A 94 -8.29 -7.89 -12.83
CA ARG A 94 -8.05 -7.66 -11.40
C ARG A 94 -7.86 -8.91 -10.55
N HIS A 95 -8.58 -9.99 -10.87
CA HIS A 95 -8.49 -11.28 -10.17
C HIS A 95 -7.38 -12.21 -10.71
N ARG A 96 -6.62 -11.76 -11.72
CA ARG A 96 -5.53 -12.53 -12.35
C ARG A 96 -4.19 -11.80 -12.31
N ILE A 97 -4.13 -10.66 -11.62
CA ILE A 97 -2.88 -9.91 -11.47
C ILE A 97 -1.97 -10.70 -10.53
N PRO A 98 -0.81 -11.19 -10.99
CA PRO A 98 0.08 -12.03 -10.18
C PRO A 98 0.94 -11.21 -9.20
N ARG A 99 1.00 -9.88 -9.39
CA ARG A 99 1.79 -8.96 -8.58
C ARG A 99 0.91 -8.21 -7.60
N THR A 100 1.35 -8.14 -6.34
CA THR A 100 0.80 -7.22 -5.36
C THR A 100 1.75 -6.06 -5.11
N ARG A 101 1.21 -4.96 -4.61
CA ARG A 101 1.96 -3.76 -4.30
C ARG A 101 1.58 -3.21 -2.93
N ALA A 102 2.57 -2.86 -2.12
CA ALA A 102 2.34 -2.14 -0.89
C ALA A 102 1.72 -0.77 -1.20
N MET A 103 0.62 -0.45 -0.53
CA MET A 103 -0.08 0.81 -0.69
C MET A 103 0.20 1.73 0.49
N PHE A 104 0.07 1.19 1.69
CA PHE A 104 0.35 1.92 2.93
C PHE A 104 0.78 0.95 4.02
N PHE A 105 1.61 1.45 4.91
CA PHE A 105 2.01 0.79 6.13
C PHE A 105 2.21 1.85 7.21
N GLY A 106 1.57 1.68 8.33
CA GLY A 106 1.67 2.60 9.45
C GLY A 106 1.64 1.86 10.78
N ILE A 107 2.49 2.30 11.70
CA ILE A 107 2.49 1.87 13.10
C ILE A 107 2.62 3.12 13.96
N LYS A 108 1.75 3.26 14.93
CA LYS A 108 1.84 4.35 15.91
C LYS A 108 3.21 4.31 16.59
N PRO A 109 3.86 5.46 16.81
CA PRO A 109 5.26 5.54 17.26
C PRO A 109 5.58 4.69 18.49
N GLU A 110 4.68 4.67 19.49
CA GLU A 110 4.85 3.98 20.75
C GLU A 110 4.84 2.45 20.62
N PHE A 111 4.27 1.89 19.53
CA PHE A 111 4.15 0.45 19.31
C PHE A 111 5.19 -0.13 18.33
N ARG A 112 6.10 0.71 17.80
CA ARG A 112 7.08 0.30 16.76
C ARG A 112 8.04 -0.81 17.20
N LYS A 113 8.26 -0.97 18.52
CA LYS A 113 9.23 -1.95 19.08
C LYS A 113 8.60 -3.31 19.42
N LEU A 114 7.33 -3.52 19.16
CA LEU A 114 6.60 -4.75 19.55
C LEU A 114 6.63 -5.86 18.50
N GLY A 115 7.43 -5.74 17.44
CA GLY A 115 7.49 -6.77 16.38
C GLY A 115 6.25 -6.85 15.48
N ILE A 116 5.33 -5.90 15.60
CA ILE A 116 4.08 -5.82 14.81
C ILE A 116 4.32 -5.91 13.30
N PRO A 117 5.38 -5.29 12.71
CA PRO A 117 5.64 -5.40 11.28
C PRO A 117 5.75 -6.84 10.79
N VAL A 118 6.44 -7.68 11.56
CA VAL A 118 6.66 -9.09 11.21
C VAL A 118 5.35 -9.87 11.29
N LEU A 119 4.53 -9.61 12.32
CA LEU A 119 3.22 -10.25 12.45
C LEU A 119 2.30 -9.91 11.28
N LEU A 120 2.18 -8.63 10.93
CA LEU A 120 1.36 -8.19 9.79
C LEU A 120 1.87 -8.73 8.46
N ALA A 121 3.20 -8.79 8.26
CA ALA A 121 3.80 -9.35 7.07
C ALA A 121 3.52 -10.85 6.94
N ASN A 122 3.60 -11.61 8.04
CA ASN A 122 3.27 -13.04 8.05
C ASN A 122 1.79 -13.27 7.74
N GLU A 123 0.87 -12.53 8.37
CA GLU A 123 -0.56 -12.63 8.11
C GLU A 123 -0.91 -12.37 6.64
N ILE A 124 -0.23 -11.39 6.02
CA ILE A 124 -0.40 -11.11 4.60
C ILE A 124 0.24 -12.21 3.75
N ALA A 125 1.42 -12.71 4.11
CA ALA A 125 2.07 -13.80 3.40
C ALA A 125 1.21 -15.07 3.41
N ASP A 126 0.63 -15.43 4.56
CA ASP A 126 -0.29 -16.57 4.70
C ASP A 126 -1.54 -16.41 3.82
N TYR A 127 -1.99 -15.17 3.62
CA TYR A 127 -3.09 -14.89 2.69
C TYR A 127 -2.65 -15.00 1.22
N LEU A 128 -1.44 -14.58 0.87
CA LEU A 128 -0.93 -14.56 -0.51
C LEU A 128 -0.49 -15.94 -1.01
N LEU A 129 0.24 -16.70 -0.18
CA LEU A 129 0.90 -17.94 -0.58
C LEU A 129 -0.02 -19.00 -1.22
N PRO A 130 -1.24 -19.25 -0.72
CA PRO A 130 -2.16 -20.21 -1.33
C PRO A 130 -2.86 -19.68 -2.58
N ARG A 131 -2.60 -18.42 -2.97
CA ARG A 131 -3.25 -17.74 -4.08
C ARG A 131 -2.33 -17.59 -5.28
N HIS A 132 -2.83 -16.97 -6.33
CA HIS A 132 -2.10 -16.77 -7.59
C HIS A 132 -1.04 -15.65 -7.55
N TYR A 133 -0.81 -15.04 -6.40
CA TYR A 133 0.17 -13.97 -6.26
C TYR A 133 1.59 -14.55 -6.20
N THR A 134 2.46 -14.11 -7.09
CA THR A 134 3.85 -14.60 -7.22
C THR A 134 4.88 -13.50 -7.00
N GLU A 135 4.45 -12.24 -6.99
CA GLU A 135 5.34 -11.08 -6.85
C GLU A 135 4.77 -10.09 -5.85
N PHE A 136 5.63 -9.53 -5.02
CA PHE A 136 5.33 -8.43 -4.12
C PHE A 136 6.26 -7.24 -4.40
N ASP A 137 5.66 -6.08 -4.66
CA ASP A 137 6.37 -4.79 -4.81
C ASP A 137 6.21 -3.99 -3.52
N GLY A 138 7.30 -3.75 -2.80
CA GLY A 138 7.34 -2.96 -1.56
C GLY A 138 7.03 -1.47 -1.76
N SER A 139 6.83 -1.03 -3.00
CA SER A 139 6.56 0.37 -3.36
C SER A 139 7.74 1.32 -3.08
N LEU A 140 7.46 2.61 -2.89
CA LEU A 140 8.46 3.62 -2.58
C LEU A 140 8.74 3.61 -1.07
N ILE A 141 10.01 3.42 -0.73
CA ILE A 141 10.50 3.48 0.65
C ILE A 141 11.58 4.55 0.69
N LEU A 142 11.48 5.44 1.67
CA LEU A 142 12.52 6.46 1.90
C LEU A 142 13.86 5.78 2.21
N GLU A 143 14.96 6.29 1.65
CA GLU A 143 16.29 5.68 1.78
C GLU A 143 16.84 5.71 3.21
N ASP A 144 16.30 6.56 4.06
CA ASP A 144 16.62 6.69 5.49
C ASP A 144 15.72 5.84 6.40
N ASN A 145 14.70 5.16 5.86
CA ASN A 145 13.83 4.28 6.61
C ASN A 145 14.45 2.88 6.80
N GLU A 146 15.58 2.84 7.53
CA GLU A 146 16.31 1.60 7.79
C GLU A 146 15.46 0.48 8.40
N ALA A 147 14.45 0.84 9.22
CA ALA A 147 13.63 -0.16 9.91
C ALA A 147 12.83 -0.99 8.90
N ILE A 148 12.20 -0.36 7.94
CA ILE A 148 11.43 -1.05 6.88
C ILE A 148 12.36 -1.77 5.92
N ILE A 149 13.50 -1.15 5.57
CA ILE A 149 14.50 -1.74 4.69
C ILE A 149 14.98 -3.08 5.26
N LYS A 150 15.39 -3.12 6.53
CA LYS A 150 15.84 -4.35 7.20
C LYS A 150 14.76 -5.45 7.22
N ILE A 151 13.50 -5.10 7.44
CA ILE A 151 12.39 -6.06 7.38
C ILE A 151 12.28 -6.67 5.98
N ILE A 152 12.29 -5.84 4.94
CA ILE A 152 12.18 -6.30 3.56
C ILE A 152 13.35 -7.20 3.17
N GLU A 153 14.56 -6.86 3.59
CA GLU A 153 15.77 -7.68 3.35
C GLU A 153 15.67 -9.06 4.02
N VAL A 154 15.13 -9.13 5.25
CA VAL A 154 14.88 -10.41 5.94
C VAL A 154 13.91 -11.30 5.16
N PHE A 155 12.90 -10.71 4.51
CA PHE A 155 11.99 -11.43 3.63
C PHE A 155 12.54 -11.69 2.22
N GLY A 156 13.82 -11.40 1.97
CA GLY A 156 14.49 -11.64 0.68
C GLY A 156 14.20 -10.60 -0.38
N GLY A 157 13.66 -9.45 0.01
CA GLY A 157 13.39 -8.32 -0.89
C GLY A 157 14.66 -7.74 -1.49
N LYS A 158 14.57 -7.28 -2.74
CA LYS A 158 15.69 -6.70 -3.49
C LYS A 158 15.29 -5.35 -4.08
N TYR A 159 16.21 -4.40 -4.03
CA TYR A 159 16.04 -3.14 -4.73
C TYR A 159 16.10 -3.38 -6.24
N TYR A 160 15.09 -2.89 -6.96
CA TYR A 160 15.08 -2.92 -8.42
C TYR A 160 15.00 -1.53 -9.04
N LYS A 161 14.67 -0.49 -8.25
CA LYS A 161 14.66 0.92 -8.67
C LYS A 161 15.05 1.81 -7.51
N ARG A 162 15.74 2.92 -7.83
CA ARG A 162 16.00 4.03 -6.92
C ARG A 162 15.55 5.33 -7.58
N TRP A 163 14.92 6.19 -6.80
CA TRP A 163 14.46 7.49 -7.21
C TRP A 163 15.06 8.54 -6.30
N ARG A 164 15.41 9.71 -6.84
CA ARG A 164 15.82 10.85 -6.04
C ARG A 164 15.02 12.07 -6.47
N ILE A 165 14.56 12.84 -5.49
CA ILE A 165 13.92 14.13 -5.68
C ILE A 165 15.00 15.18 -5.39
N TYR A 166 15.10 16.18 -6.25
CA TYR A 166 16.05 17.27 -6.12
C TYR A 166 15.29 18.57 -6.01
N ASP A 167 15.62 19.39 -5.00
CA ASP A 167 15.08 20.74 -4.86
C ASP A 167 16.05 21.74 -5.48
N LEU A 168 15.53 22.66 -6.29
CA LEU A 168 16.27 23.79 -6.83
C LEU A 168 15.70 25.08 -6.23
N PRO A 169 16.46 25.82 -5.41
CA PRO A 169 15.99 27.12 -4.92
C PRO A 169 15.81 28.07 -6.10
N LEU A 170 14.63 28.63 -6.22
CA LEU A 170 14.36 29.70 -7.17
C LEU A 170 14.96 31.01 -6.62
N LYS A 171 15.78 31.68 -7.42
CA LYS A 171 16.34 33.00 -7.08
C LYS A 171 15.29 34.07 -7.25
#